data_01f1ab8f4c1d09b5ed18ed99c96bc94e
#
_entry.id   01f1ab8f4c1d09b5ed18ed99c96bc94e
#
_cell.length_a   1.000
_cell.length_b   1.000
_cell.length_c   1.000
_cell.angle_alpha   90.00
_cell.angle_beta   90.00
_cell.angle_gamma   90.00
#
_symmetry.space_group_name_H-M   'P 1'
#
loop_
_entity.id
_entity.type
_entity.pdbx_description
1 polymer ?
#
loop_
_entity_poly.entity_id
_entity_poly.type
_entity_poly.pdbx_seq_one_letter_code
_entity_poly.pdbx_strand_id
1 'polypeptide(L)'
;MYVLQIEHPVRDFETWKSAFDRDPARREASGVRRYQIHRPVDDPLYVAIDLEFDSRGEAEAFREKLEAVWRSPQAATALGGPPQARIVNVVERVAY
;
A
#
# COMPACT_ATOMS: atom_id res chain seq x y z
N MET A 1 4.05 -8.35 -14.51
CA MET A 1 3.23 -7.73 -13.44
C MET A 1 4.09 -7.47 -12.22
N TYR A 2 4.10 -6.25 -11.76
CA TYR A 2 4.87 -5.83 -10.62
C TYR A 2 3.93 -5.46 -9.48
N VAL A 3 4.30 -5.83 -8.26
CA VAL A 3 3.46 -5.58 -7.09
C VAL A 3 4.27 -4.79 -6.07
N LEU A 4 3.74 -3.65 -5.66
CA LEU A 4 4.27 -2.92 -4.52
C LEU A 4 3.57 -3.47 -3.29
N GLN A 5 4.34 -4.14 -2.45
CA GLN A 5 3.85 -4.71 -1.20
C GLN A 5 4.20 -3.80 -0.05
N ILE A 6 3.19 -3.39 0.70
CA ILE A 6 3.34 -2.46 1.81
C ILE A 6 2.73 -3.09 3.04
N GLU A 7 3.38 -2.97 4.18
CA GLU A 7 2.78 -3.41 5.43
C GLU A 7 3.19 -2.52 6.58
N HIS A 8 2.29 -2.32 7.51
CA HIS A 8 2.54 -1.52 8.71
C HIS A 8 1.45 -1.73 9.76
N PRO A 9 1.74 -1.42 11.03
CA PRO A 9 0.70 -1.33 12.04
C PRO A 9 -0.22 -0.14 11.75
N VAL A 10 -1.43 -0.19 12.27
CA VAL A 10 -2.36 0.93 12.25
C VAL A 10 -2.82 1.19 13.68
N ARG A 11 -3.16 2.45 13.99
CA ARG A 11 -3.70 2.81 15.30
C ARG A 11 -5.14 2.35 15.42
N ASP A 12 -5.87 2.44 14.30
CA ASP A 12 -7.26 2.06 14.17
C ASP A 12 -7.52 1.81 12.69
N PHE A 13 -8.10 0.66 12.35
CA PHE A 13 -8.28 0.30 10.95
C PHE A 13 -9.17 1.29 10.21
N GLU A 14 -10.29 1.69 10.80
CA GLU A 14 -11.25 2.57 10.12
C GLU A 14 -10.64 3.95 9.86
N THR A 15 -9.85 4.47 10.79
CA THR A 15 -9.14 5.74 10.60
C THR A 15 -8.15 5.64 9.46
N TRP A 16 -7.37 4.55 9.43
CA TRP A 16 -6.41 4.31 8.35
C TRP A 16 -7.13 4.15 7.01
N LYS A 17 -8.21 3.36 6.98
CA LYS A 17 -8.97 3.13 5.76
C LYS A 17 -9.54 4.41 5.18
N SER A 18 -10.04 5.29 6.04
CA SER A 18 -10.53 6.61 5.61
C SER A 18 -9.42 7.42 4.96
N ALA A 19 -8.21 7.41 5.54
CA ALA A 19 -7.07 8.11 4.96
C ALA A 19 -6.65 7.47 3.62
N PHE A 20 -6.65 6.15 3.56
CA PHE A 20 -6.35 5.42 2.33
C PHE A 20 -7.34 5.76 1.22
N ASP A 21 -8.62 5.85 1.56
CA ASP A 21 -9.68 6.14 0.58
C ASP A 21 -9.64 7.56 0.05
N ARG A 22 -9.00 8.50 0.73
CA ARG A 22 -8.79 9.86 0.19
C ARG A 22 -7.85 9.86 -1.01
N ASP A 23 -7.05 8.81 -1.16
CA ASP A 23 -6.22 8.57 -2.33
C ASP A 23 -5.29 9.75 -2.67
N PRO A 24 -4.46 10.20 -1.73
CA PRO A 24 -3.60 11.38 -1.97
C PRO A 24 -2.58 11.18 -3.08
N ALA A 25 -2.15 9.95 -3.33
CA ALA A 25 -1.18 9.64 -4.38
C ALA A 25 -1.85 9.30 -5.71
N ARG A 26 -3.19 9.33 -5.79
CA ARG A 26 -3.96 9.08 -7.01
C ARG A 26 -3.60 7.75 -7.65
N ARG A 27 -4.00 6.67 -7.02
CA ARG A 27 -3.64 5.31 -7.42
C ARG A 27 -3.88 5.01 -8.89
N GLU A 28 -5.10 5.18 -9.37
CA GLU A 28 -5.44 4.85 -10.74
C GLU A 28 -4.63 5.67 -11.75
N ALA A 29 -4.57 6.97 -11.54
CA ALA A 29 -3.83 7.87 -12.43
C ALA A 29 -2.33 7.58 -12.42
N SER A 30 -1.81 6.98 -11.35
CA SER A 30 -0.39 6.65 -11.19
C SER A 30 -0.04 5.26 -11.72
N GLY A 31 -0.99 4.54 -12.28
CA GLY A 31 -0.73 3.24 -12.91
C GLY A 31 -1.13 2.03 -12.10
N VAL A 32 -1.72 2.20 -10.93
CA VAL A 32 -2.23 1.07 -10.16
C VAL A 32 -3.40 0.44 -10.90
N ARG A 33 -3.25 -0.84 -11.27
CA ARG A 33 -4.28 -1.59 -12.01
C ARG A 33 -5.32 -2.19 -11.09
N ARG A 34 -4.87 -2.66 -9.93
CA ARG A 34 -5.74 -3.20 -8.90
C ARG A 34 -4.97 -3.22 -7.60
N TYR A 35 -5.69 -3.32 -6.50
CA TYR A 35 -5.05 -3.49 -5.20
C TYR A 35 -5.90 -4.39 -4.33
N GLN A 36 -5.26 -4.94 -3.29
CA GLN A 36 -6.00 -5.63 -2.25
C GLN A 36 -5.38 -5.28 -0.91
N ILE A 37 -6.23 -5.28 0.10
CA ILE A 37 -5.86 -4.99 1.47
C ILE A 37 -6.12 -6.24 2.28
N HIS A 38 -5.13 -6.65 3.06
CA HIS A 38 -5.31 -7.77 3.97
C HIS A 38 -4.96 -7.39 5.40
N ARG A 39 -5.56 -8.08 6.33
CA ARG A 39 -5.18 -8.02 7.75
C ARG A 39 -4.86 -9.43 8.21
N PRO A 40 -3.85 -9.61 9.07
CA PRO A 40 -3.67 -10.90 9.72
C PRO A 40 -4.94 -11.27 10.47
N VAL A 41 -5.33 -12.54 10.43
CA VAL A 41 -6.60 -12.97 11.06
C VAL A 41 -6.60 -12.78 12.58
N ASP A 42 -5.42 -12.69 13.17
CA ASP A 42 -5.27 -12.56 14.62
C ASP A 42 -4.68 -11.20 15.03
N ASP A 43 -4.59 -10.25 14.11
CA ASP A 43 -4.08 -8.91 14.44
C ASP A 43 -4.85 -7.83 13.67
N PRO A 44 -5.91 -7.27 14.26
CA PRO A 44 -6.70 -6.24 13.59
C PRO A 44 -6.01 -4.88 13.49
N LEU A 45 -4.86 -4.71 14.13
CA LEU A 45 -4.11 -3.45 14.11
C LEU A 45 -2.90 -3.50 13.18
N TYR A 46 -2.96 -4.36 12.18
CA TYR A 46 -1.92 -4.49 11.17
C TYR A 46 -2.56 -4.62 9.80
N VAL A 47 -1.95 -4.03 8.78
CA VAL A 47 -2.43 -4.15 7.39
C VAL A 47 -1.29 -4.46 6.46
N ALA A 48 -1.61 -5.17 5.39
CA ALA A 48 -0.74 -5.40 4.25
C ALA A 48 -1.51 -5.02 3.00
N ILE A 49 -0.86 -4.30 2.08
CA ILE A 49 -1.50 -3.84 0.84
C ILE A 49 -0.64 -4.30 -0.33
N ASP A 50 -1.27 -4.89 -1.34
CA ASP A 50 -0.63 -5.22 -2.61
C ASP A 50 -1.21 -4.31 -3.68
N LEU A 51 -0.33 -3.55 -4.35
CA LEU A 51 -0.72 -2.66 -5.44
C LEU A 51 -0.06 -3.15 -6.71
N GLU A 52 -0.84 -3.43 -7.75
CA GLU A 52 -0.34 -4.05 -8.99
C GLU A 52 -0.14 -3.02 -10.09
N PHE A 53 1.01 -3.11 -10.76
CA PHE A 53 1.41 -2.23 -11.85
C PHE A 53 1.85 -3.03 -13.07
N ASP A 54 1.71 -2.43 -14.25
CA ASP A 54 2.20 -3.04 -15.49
C ASP A 54 3.72 -2.92 -15.62
N SER A 55 4.33 -1.89 -15.03
CA SER A 55 5.77 -1.67 -15.15
C SER A 55 6.44 -1.43 -13.80
N ARG A 56 7.71 -1.80 -13.72
CA ARG A 56 8.54 -1.58 -12.55
C ARG A 56 8.69 -0.09 -12.28
N GLY A 57 8.88 0.71 -13.33
CA GLY A 57 9.06 2.15 -13.20
C GLY A 57 7.86 2.85 -12.56
N GLU A 58 6.65 2.43 -12.92
CA GLU A 58 5.43 2.96 -12.30
C GLU A 58 5.37 2.59 -10.81
N ALA A 59 5.72 1.35 -10.48
CA ALA A 59 5.74 0.92 -9.08
C ALA A 59 6.76 1.71 -8.25
N GLU A 60 7.95 1.93 -8.81
CA GLU A 60 9.00 2.71 -8.15
C GLU A 60 8.58 4.17 -7.94
N ALA A 61 7.99 4.79 -8.96
CA ALA A 61 7.51 6.17 -8.86
C ALA A 61 6.40 6.30 -7.82
N PHE A 62 5.50 5.33 -7.78
CA PHE A 62 4.41 5.35 -6.82
C PHE A 62 4.92 5.18 -5.38
N ARG A 63 5.92 4.32 -5.17
CA ARG A 63 6.53 4.17 -3.86
C ARG A 63 7.11 5.50 -3.37
N GLU A 64 7.76 6.25 -4.25
CA GLU A 64 8.30 7.57 -3.88
C GLU A 64 7.18 8.53 -3.45
N LYS A 65 6.05 8.53 -4.16
CA LYS A 65 4.90 9.33 -3.77
C LYS A 65 4.37 8.94 -2.39
N LEU A 66 4.28 7.64 -2.12
CA LEU A 66 3.83 7.16 -0.82
C LEU A 66 4.79 7.51 0.30
N GLU A 67 6.08 7.43 0.05
CA GLU A 67 7.07 7.82 1.04
C GLU A 67 6.90 9.28 1.45
N ALA A 68 6.57 10.15 0.49
CA ALA A 68 6.27 11.56 0.78
C ALA A 68 4.99 11.69 1.61
N VAL A 69 3.95 10.91 1.28
CA VAL A 69 2.69 10.90 2.04
C VAL A 69 2.94 10.44 3.48
N TRP A 70 3.74 9.39 3.65
CA TRP A 70 4.03 8.85 4.98
C TRP A 70 4.82 9.82 5.87
N ARG A 71 5.55 10.74 5.27
CA ARG A 71 6.26 11.78 6.03
C ARG A 71 5.37 12.96 6.41
N SER A 72 4.13 13.00 5.91
CA SER A 72 3.23 14.10 6.20
C SER A 72 2.64 13.97 7.61
N PRO A 73 2.27 15.10 8.25
CA PRO A 73 1.63 15.05 9.58
C PRO A 73 0.32 14.27 9.61
N GLN A 74 -0.44 14.28 8.50
CA GLN A 74 -1.69 13.56 8.40
C GLN A 74 -1.48 12.05 8.49
N ALA A 75 -0.40 11.54 7.88
CA ALA A 75 -0.10 10.11 7.93
C ALA A 75 0.24 9.66 9.35
N ALA A 76 0.87 10.51 10.14
CA ALA A 76 1.25 10.18 11.52
C ALA A 76 0.05 9.83 12.38
N THR A 77 -1.14 10.32 12.08
CA THR A 77 -2.35 10.02 12.85
C THR A 77 -2.95 8.66 12.45
N ALA A 78 -2.65 8.17 11.27
CA ALA A 78 -3.20 6.91 10.75
C ALA A 78 -2.26 5.73 10.97
N LEU A 79 -0.94 5.96 10.89
CA LEU A 79 0.05 4.90 11.02
C LEU A 79 0.32 4.57 12.49
N GLY A 80 0.37 3.28 12.79
CA GLY A 80 0.77 2.80 14.11
C GLY A 80 2.27 2.56 14.23
N GLY A 81 3.00 2.67 13.13
CA GLY A 81 4.44 2.49 13.07
C GLY A 81 4.93 2.68 11.64
N PRO A 82 6.26 2.58 11.40
CA PRO A 82 6.83 2.85 10.09
C PRO A 82 6.41 1.80 9.06
N PRO A 83 5.98 2.25 7.87
CA PRO A 83 5.66 1.32 6.79
C PRO A 83 6.91 0.64 6.24
N GLN A 84 6.76 -0.61 5.82
CA GLN A 84 7.76 -1.35 5.06
C GLN A 84 7.21 -1.56 3.65
N ALA A 85 8.05 -1.36 2.65
CA ALA A 85 7.63 -1.47 1.26
C ALA A 85 8.70 -2.17 0.44
N ARG A 86 8.26 -3.03 -0.48
CA ARG A 86 9.15 -3.66 -1.46
C ARG A 86 8.38 -3.88 -2.75
N ILE A 87 9.12 -3.94 -3.85
CA ILE A 87 8.54 -4.23 -5.16
C ILE A 87 8.94 -5.64 -5.54
N VAL A 88 7.97 -6.45 -5.92
CA VAL A 88 8.18 -7.82 -6.35
C VAL A 88 7.66 -8.00 -7.77
N ASN A 89 8.25 -8.94 -8.50
CA ASN A 89 7.80 -9.32 -9.82
C ASN A 89 7.09 -10.66 -9.71
N VAL A 90 5.85 -10.73 -10.22
CA VAL A 90 5.11 -11.99 -10.24
C VAL A 90 5.74 -12.87 -11.31
N VAL A 91 6.36 -13.95 -10.88
CA VAL A 91 7.07 -14.85 -11.81
C VAL A 91 6.22 -16.05 -12.21
N GLU A 92 5.17 -16.34 -11.44
CA GLU A 92 4.25 -17.43 -11.77
C GLU A 92 2.94 -17.21 -11.03
N ARG A 93 1.84 -17.44 -11.71
CA ARG A 93 0.49 -17.37 -11.12
C ARG A 93 -0.28 -18.58 -11.63
N VAL A 94 -0.73 -19.43 -10.72
CA VAL A 94 -1.48 -20.63 -11.04
C VAL A 94 -2.80 -20.62 -10.30
N ALA A 95 -3.89 -20.96 -11.00
CA ALA A 95 -5.20 -21.14 -10.38
C ALA A 95 -5.58 -22.61 -10.45
N TYR A 96 -6.18 -23.13 -9.38
CA TYR A 96 -6.66 -24.51 -9.35
C TYR A 96 -8.17 -24.57 -9.41
#